data_2523500c0ed45c401bb2297d5e01c120
#
_entry.id   2523500c0ed45c401bb2297d5e01c120
#
_cell.length_a   1.000
_cell.length_b   1.000
_cell.length_c   1.000
_cell.angle_alpha   90.00
_cell.angle_beta   90.00
_cell.angle_gamma   90.00
#
_symmetry.space_group_name_H-M   'P 1'
#
loop_
_entity.id
_entity.type
_entity.pdbx_description
1 polymer ?
#
loop_
_entity_poly.entity_id
_entity_poly.type
_entity_poly.pdbx_seq_one_letter_code
_entity_poly.pdbx_strand_id
1 'polypeptide(L)'
;MKRLPLESEYLAPLPAEIDLRLIVTDMDGTLIDGDGRVPVRLDEVVARMREAGIIFAPASGRQLANLRAVLGHVVDDSPLIAESGALAVHGNEEIHSDTISAEEAGAAIATARELASSGYDVGTVVACKRCAYIERSDPAFLAQARLYYAALEIVDDLMTIPLDEVLKVAVFDFDDIENGSSQALAAAVPSVQTAVSGLHWMDMTSPHASKGRALVALQARFGILPEQTAVFGDYLNDLDLYEHADLGFAMSNAHPGIRAAAAFTAPANTEDGVLRMVEELLRRSRRRD
;
A
#
# COMPACT_ATOMS: atom_id res chain seq x y z
N MET A 1 8.16 22.35 -18.61
CA MET A 1 6.77 22.27 -19.09
C MET A 1 5.93 23.31 -18.34
N LYS A 2 5.04 24.05 -19.05
CA LYS A 2 4.10 24.95 -18.35
C LYS A 2 3.12 24.08 -17.54
N ARG A 3 2.97 24.42 -16.23
CA ARG A 3 1.96 23.80 -15.36
C ARG A 3 0.57 24.09 -15.95
N LEU A 4 -0.24 23.05 -16.16
CA LEU A 4 -1.65 23.25 -16.44
C LEU A 4 -2.33 23.70 -15.14
N PRO A 5 -3.11 24.79 -15.15
CA PRO A 5 -3.88 25.17 -13.98
C PRO A 5 -4.89 24.07 -13.64
N LEU A 6 -5.18 23.89 -12.34
CA LEU A 6 -6.29 23.04 -11.91
C LEU A 6 -7.62 23.68 -12.32
N GLU A 7 -8.54 22.86 -12.79
CA GLU A 7 -9.92 23.28 -13.05
C GLU A 7 -10.60 23.73 -11.76
N SER A 8 -11.55 24.67 -11.87
CA SER A 8 -12.23 25.25 -10.71
C SER A 8 -13.00 24.23 -9.86
N GLU A 9 -13.44 23.12 -10.44
CA GLU A 9 -14.16 22.06 -9.74
C GLU A 9 -13.31 21.35 -8.68
N TYR A 10 -11.99 21.26 -8.88
CA TYR A 10 -11.07 20.68 -7.89
C TYR A 10 -10.72 21.66 -6.76
N LEU A 11 -10.93 22.95 -6.97
CA LEU A 11 -10.52 24.02 -6.05
C LEU A 11 -11.65 24.53 -5.16
N ALA A 12 -12.89 24.41 -5.64
CA ALA A 12 -14.05 25.11 -5.07
C ALA A 12 -14.30 24.87 -3.57
N PRO A 13 -14.14 23.65 -3.02
CA PRO A 13 -14.39 23.44 -1.59
C PRO A 13 -13.14 23.59 -0.70
N LEU A 14 -11.94 23.79 -1.26
CA LEU A 14 -10.71 23.81 -0.45
C LEU A 14 -10.63 25.05 0.45
N PRO A 15 -10.23 24.89 1.74
CA PRO A 15 -9.94 26.02 2.63
C PRO A 15 -8.92 26.98 2.05
N ALA A 16 -9.06 28.27 2.36
CA ALA A 16 -8.11 29.29 1.89
C ALA A 16 -6.74 29.15 2.52
N GLU A 17 -6.67 28.66 3.75
CA GLU A 17 -5.46 28.43 4.51
C GLU A 17 -5.53 27.06 5.22
N ILE A 18 -4.45 26.31 5.20
CA ILE A 18 -4.37 24.92 5.70
C ILE A 18 -3.11 24.76 6.55
N ASP A 19 -3.21 24.18 7.74
CA ASP A 19 -2.05 23.74 8.53
C ASP A 19 -1.68 22.29 8.13
N LEU A 20 -1.17 22.12 6.93
CA LEU A 20 -0.81 20.81 6.38
C LEU A 20 0.53 20.31 6.94
N ARG A 21 0.58 19.05 7.39
CA ARG A 21 1.79 18.42 7.96
C ARG A 21 2.10 17.04 7.39
N LEU A 22 1.11 16.32 6.92
CA LEU A 22 1.28 14.96 6.39
C LEU A 22 0.45 14.80 5.12
N ILE A 23 1.07 14.21 4.11
CA ILE A 23 0.39 13.75 2.91
C ILE A 23 0.62 12.26 2.77
N VAL A 24 -0.47 11.47 2.78
CA VAL A 24 -0.45 10.04 2.48
C VAL A 24 -1.07 9.81 1.11
N THR A 25 -0.42 9.06 0.26
CA THR A 25 -0.94 8.73 -1.07
C THR A 25 -0.84 7.24 -1.33
N ASP A 26 -1.95 6.66 -1.80
CA ASP A 26 -1.85 5.37 -2.46
C ASP A 26 -0.97 5.45 -3.71
N MET A 27 -0.53 4.30 -4.19
CA MET A 27 0.40 4.18 -5.31
C MET A 27 -0.32 3.86 -6.62
N ASP A 28 -0.87 2.66 -6.74
CA ASP A 28 -1.39 2.09 -7.99
C ASP A 28 -2.76 2.66 -8.33
N GLY A 29 -2.88 3.42 -9.42
CA GLY A 29 -4.12 4.12 -9.77
C GLY A 29 -4.27 5.50 -9.11
N THR A 30 -3.35 5.88 -8.21
CA THR A 30 -3.35 7.16 -7.49
C THR A 30 -2.10 7.98 -7.81
N LEU A 31 -0.93 7.63 -7.27
CA LEU A 31 0.31 8.35 -7.54
C LEU A 31 0.94 7.96 -8.87
N ILE A 32 0.91 6.67 -9.22
CA ILE A 32 1.49 6.12 -10.44
C ILE A 32 0.41 5.81 -11.47
N ASP A 33 0.78 5.87 -12.75
CA ASP A 33 -0.13 5.59 -13.86
C ASP A 33 -0.37 4.07 -14.05
N GLY A 34 -1.27 3.73 -15.00
CA GLY A 34 -1.58 2.33 -15.31
C GLY A 34 -0.42 1.52 -15.92
N ASP A 35 0.66 2.18 -16.36
CA ASP A 35 1.90 1.58 -16.83
C ASP A 35 2.95 1.43 -15.70
N GLY A 36 2.59 1.81 -14.46
CA GLY A 36 3.47 1.77 -13.30
C GLY A 36 4.53 2.87 -13.27
N ARG A 37 4.32 3.97 -14.01
CA ARG A 37 5.29 5.06 -14.08
C ARG A 37 5.10 6.06 -12.95
N VAL A 38 6.21 6.37 -12.29
CA VAL A 38 6.28 7.45 -11.29
C VAL A 38 6.27 8.81 -12.00
N PRO A 39 5.49 9.79 -11.54
CA PRO A 39 5.50 11.14 -12.12
C PRO A 39 6.89 11.75 -12.13
N VAL A 40 7.32 12.28 -13.29
CA VAL A 40 8.68 12.82 -13.49
C VAL A 40 9.05 13.93 -12.49
N ARG A 41 8.04 14.66 -11.99
CA ARG A 41 8.22 15.78 -11.06
C ARG A 41 8.07 15.42 -9.58
N LEU A 42 7.96 14.14 -9.26
CA LEU A 42 7.75 13.71 -7.88
C LEU A 42 8.87 14.21 -6.95
N ASP A 43 10.12 14.08 -7.37
CA ASP A 43 11.30 14.59 -6.64
C ASP A 43 11.19 16.08 -6.30
N GLU A 44 10.89 16.91 -7.30
CA GLU A 44 10.75 18.36 -7.12
C GLU A 44 9.65 18.70 -6.11
N VAL A 45 8.51 18.02 -6.22
CA VAL A 45 7.35 18.29 -5.36
C VAL A 45 7.62 17.82 -3.93
N VAL A 46 8.20 16.62 -3.74
CA VAL A 46 8.56 16.10 -2.41
C VAL A 46 9.64 16.96 -1.74
N ALA A 47 10.63 17.45 -2.49
CA ALA A 47 11.64 18.38 -1.94
C ALA A 47 10.97 19.66 -1.39
N ARG A 48 10.01 20.23 -2.13
CA ARG A 48 9.24 21.41 -1.67
C ARG A 48 8.35 21.10 -0.47
N MET A 49 7.81 19.88 -0.35
CA MET A 49 7.09 19.45 0.85
C MET A 49 8.01 19.45 2.07
N ARG A 50 9.22 18.87 1.94
CA ARG A 50 10.23 18.86 3.01
C ARG A 50 10.62 20.28 3.44
N GLU A 51 10.87 21.17 2.48
CA GLU A 51 11.16 22.60 2.77
C GLU A 51 10.02 23.30 3.53
N ALA A 52 8.77 22.87 3.29
CA ALA A 52 7.60 23.37 4.01
C ALA A 52 7.33 22.64 5.34
N GLY A 53 8.14 21.65 5.72
CA GLY A 53 7.95 20.84 6.92
C GLY A 53 6.77 19.87 6.81
N ILE A 54 6.42 19.45 5.59
CA ILE A 54 5.32 18.51 5.31
C ILE A 54 5.92 17.14 5.00
N ILE A 55 5.46 16.12 5.70
CA ILE A 55 5.87 14.72 5.52
C ILE A 55 5.11 14.13 4.33
N PHE A 56 5.84 13.41 3.46
CA PHE A 56 5.29 12.61 2.38
C PHE A 56 5.35 11.14 2.77
N ALA A 57 4.23 10.42 2.70
CA ALA A 57 4.12 9.01 3.09
C ALA A 57 3.35 8.20 2.02
N PRO A 58 4.04 7.51 1.11
CA PRO A 58 3.40 6.54 0.23
C PRO A 58 2.80 5.36 1.00
N ALA A 59 1.61 4.90 0.57
CA ALA A 59 0.88 3.77 1.15
C ALA A 59 0.45 2.79 0.05
N SER A 60 0.80 1.50 0.17
CA SER A 60 0.55 0.52 -0.88
C SER A 60 0.36 -0.90 -0.34
N GLY A 61 -0.28 -1.76 -1.15
CA GLY A 61 -0.27 -3.22 -0.95
C GLY A 61 1.05 -3.89 -1.30
N ARG A 62 2.00 -3.17 -1.89
CA ARG A 62 3.30 -3.67 -2.31
C ARG A 62 4.22 -3.96 -1.12
N GLN A 63 5.18 -4.87 -1.32
CA GLN A 63 6.26 -5.11 -0.37
C GLN A 63 7.08 -3.82 -0.13
N LEU A 64 7.55 -3.62 1.10
CA LEU A 64 8.40 -2.47 1.47
C LEU A 64 9.61 -2.30 0.54
N ALA A 65 10.30 -3.40 0.22
CA ALA A 65 11.44 -3.38 -0.70
C ALA A 65 11.05 -2.97 -2.12
N ASN A 66 9.86 -3.36 -2.58
CA ASN A 66 9.33 -2.96 -3.88
C ASN A 66 8.99 -1.46 -3.90
N LEU A 67 8.36 -0.92 -2.85
CA LEU A 67 8.11 0.52 -2.72
C LEU A 67 9.40 1.33 -2.81
N ARG A 68 10.43 0.92 -2.07
CA ARG A 68 11.75 1.56 -2.11
C ARG A 68 12.40 1.49 -3.49
N ALA A 69 12.28 0.34 -4.16
CA ALA A 69 12.83 0.16 -5.51
C ALA A 69 12.12 1.05 -6.55
N VAL A 70 10.79 1.18 -6.46
CA VAL A 70 9.99 1.98 -7.41
C VAL A 70 10.18 3.47 -7.20
N LEU A 71 10.20 3.93 -5.95
CA LEU A 71 10.26 5.37 -5.61
C LEU A 71 11.70 5.89 -5.47
N GLY A 72 12.68 5.00 -5.32
CA GLY A 72 14.10 5.36 -5.23
C GLY A 72 14.36 6.34 -4.07
N HIS A 73 15.31 7.27 -4.31
CA HIS A 73 15.76 8.24 -3.30
C HIS A 73 14.69 9.25 -2.84
N VAL A 74 13.58 9.37 -3.57
CA VAL A 74 12.47 10.26 -3.17
C VAL A 74 11.97 9.95 -1.76
N VAL A 75 12.04 8.68 -1.36
CA VAL A 75 11.49 8.19 -0.09
C VAL A 75 12.55 7.84 0.96
N ASP A 76 13.83 8.22 0.77
CA ASP A 76 14.91 7.89 1.72
C ASP A 76 14.61 8.40 3.14
N ASP A 77 14.01 9.61 3.26
CA ASP A 77 13.60 10.24 4.52
C ASP A 77 12.08 10.25 4.74
N SER A 78 11.34 9.43 4.01
CA SER A 78 9.88 9.38 4.08
C SER A 78 9.43 8.16 4.89
N PRO A 79 8.38 8.27 5.73
CA PRO A 79 7.71 7.08 6.24
C PRO A 79 6.99 6.37 5.10
N LEU A 80 6.93 5.04 5.16
CA LEU A 80 6.31 4.17 4.17
C LEU A 80 5.27 3.28 4.83
N ILE A 81 4.12 3.15 4.21
CA ILE A 81 3.08 2.17 4.56
C ILE A 81 3.09 1.09 3.48
N ALA A 82 3.44 -0.12 3.86
CA ALA A 82 3.57 -1.28 2.98
C ALA A 82 2.59 -2.39 3.34
N GLU A 83 2.49 -3.41 2.48
CA GLU A 83 1.66 -4.61 2.68
C GLU A 83 0.24 -4.27 3.12
N SER A 84 -0.40 -3.31 2.42
CA SER A 84 -1.76 -2.83 2.70
C SER A 84 -1.96 -2.29 4.12
N GLY A 85 -0.90 -1.75 4.74
CA GLY A 85 -0.92 -1.22 6.10
C GLY A 85 -0.46 -2.19 7.17
N ALA A 86 -0.17 -3.44 6.82
CA ALA A 86 0.40 -4.39 7.78
C ALA A 86 1.79 -3.97 8.30
N LEU A 87 2.47 -3.05 7.61
CA LEU A 87 3.77 -2.52 8.04
C LEU A 87 3.87 -1.02 7.76
N ALA A 88 4.27 -0.23 8.76
CA ALA A 88 4.69 1.15 8.58
C ALA A 88 6.07 1.38 9.17
N VAL A 89 6.95 2.02 8.39
CA VAL A 89 8.35 2.26 8.78
C VAL A 89 8.76 3.70 8.49
N HIS A 90 9.79 4.20 9.21
CA HIS A 90 10.52 5.43 8.87
C HIS A 90 12.02 5.15 8.94
N GLY A 91 12.69 5.18 7.79
CA GLY A 91 14.05 4.65 7.67
C GLY A 91 14.09 3.16 8.04
N ASN A 92 14.81 2.84 9.14
CA ASN A 92 14.88 1.48 9.71
C ASN A 92 14.01 1.29 10.96
N GLU A 93 13.32 2.33 11.42
CA GLU A 93 12.41 2.27 12.57
C GLU A 93 11.07 1.68 12.14
N GLU A 94 10.63 0.60 12.80
CA GLU A 94 9.26 0.11 12.69
C GLU A 94 8.34 1.00 13.54
N ILE A 95 7.35 1.61 12.90
CA ILE A 95 6.36 2.45 13.58
C ILE A 95 5.13 1.63 13.92
N HIS A 96 4.74 0.73 13.03
CA HIS A 96 3.56 -0.11 13.17
C HIS A 96 3.75 -1.43 12.43
N SER A 97 3.24 -2.52 13.02
CA SER A 97 3.05 -3.78 12.29
C SER A 97 1.84 -4.56 12.82
N ASP A 98 1.09 -5.16 11.90
CA ASP A 98 0.04 -6.13 12.17
C ASP A 98 0.42 -7.47 11.51
N THR A 99 1.05 -8.36 12.28
CA THR A 99 1.43 -9.70 11.82
C THR A 99 0.28 -10.70 12.01
N ILE A 100 0.30 -11.78 11.25
CA ILE A 100 -0.46 -12.99 11.58
C ILE A 100 0.37 -13.86 12.52
N SER A 101 -0.26 -14.71 13.30
CA SER A 101 0.46 -15.58 14.23
C SER A 101 1.24 -16.68 13.47
N ALA A 102 2.30 -17.20 14.12
CA ALA A 102 3.06 -18.34 13.58
C ALA A 102 2.17 -19.57 13.33
N GLU A 103 1.14 -19.78 14.16
CA GLU A 103 0.16 -20.87 14.00
C GLU A 103 -0.67 -20.67 12.71
N GLU A 104 -1.20 -19.46 12.50
CA GLU A 104 -1.98 -19.10 11.32
C GLU A 104 -1.15 -19.18 10.04
N ALA A 105 0.07 -18.64 10.07
CA ALA A 105 1.00 -18.73 8.94
C ALA A 105 1.34 -20.19 8.63
N GLY A 106 1.63 -21.00 9.65
CA GLY A 106 1.90 -22.42 9.51
C GLY A 106 0.73 -23.21 8.94
N ALA A 107 -0.51 -22.90 9.37
CA ALA A 107 -1.72 -23.54 8.85
C ALA A 107 -1.95 -23.18 7.37
N ALA A 108 -1.75 -21.92 6.98
CA ALA A 108 -1.84 -21.49 5.59
C ALA A 108 -0.82 -22.20 4.69
N ILE A 109 0.46 -22.29 5.13
CA ILE A 109 1.53 -22.97 4.41
C ILE A 109 1.20 -24.46 4.26
N ALA A 110 0.76 -25.13 5.35
CA ALA A 110 0.40 -26.55 5.32
C ALA A 110 -0.73 -26.83 4.33
N THR A 111 -1.78 -26.00 4.35
CA THR A 111 -2.92 -26.13 3.42
C THR A 111 -2.48 -25.93 1.97
N ALA A 112 -1.64 -24.95 1.68
CA ALA A 112 -1.11 -24.75 0.32
C ALA A 112 -0.30 -25.96 -0.16
N ARG A 113 0.50 -26.59 0.71
CA ARG A 113 1.24 -27.82 0.42
C ARG A 113 0.29 -29.02 0.16
N GLU A 114 -0.80 -29.13 0.93
CA GLU A 114 -1.82 -30.17 0.73
C GLU A 114 -2.54 -30.01 -0.62
N LEU A 115 -2.87 -28.76 -0.99
CA LEU A 115 -3.46 -28.43 -2.29
C LEU A 115 -2.50 -28.83 -3.43
N ALA A 116 -1.22 -28.46 -3.34
CA ALA A 116 -0.21 -28.84 -4.32
C ALA A 116 -0.10 -30.37 -4.45
N SER A 117 -0.12 -31.10 -3.32
CA SER A 117 -0.08 -32.57 -3.30
C SER A 117 -1.34 -33.21 -3.89
N SER A 118 -2.46 -32.49 -3.86
CA SER A 118 -3.76 -32.92 -4.43
C SER A 118 -3.90 -32.57 -5.90
N GLY A 119 -2.88 -31.98 -6.52
CA GLY A 119 -2.83 -31.70 -7.96
C GLY A 119 -3.16 -30.27 -8.37
N TYR A 120 -3.36 -29.35 -7.43
CA TYR A 120 -3.45 -27.92 -7.73
C TYR A 120 -2.06 -27.36 -8.09
N ASP A 121 -1.99 -26.55 -9.12
CA ASP A 121 -0.74 -25.89 -9.53
C ASP A 121 -0.55 -24.57 -8.77
N VAL A 122 -0.24 -24.69 -7.47
CA VAL A 122 -0.13 -23.53 -6.57
C VAL A 122 1.32 -23.27 -6.12
N GLY A 123 1.62 -22.01 -5.83
CA GLY A 123 2.87 -21.57 -5.21
C GLY A 123 2.60 -20.57 -4.07
N THR A 124 3.37 -20.68 -2.98
CA THR A 124 3.20 -19.88 -1.77
C THR A 124 4.32 -18.88 -1.62
N VAL A 125 3.98 -17.64 -1.31
CA VAL A 125 4.90 -16.58 -0.87
C VAL A 125 4.56 -16.20 0.56
N VAL A 126 5.53 -16.24 1.46
CA VAL A 126 5.38 -15.76 2.84
C VAL A 126 6.13 -14.44 2.97
N ALA A 127 5.41 -13.33 3.04
CA ALA A 127 5.97 -12.00 3.19
C ALA A 127 6.17 -11.68 4.68
N CYS A 128 7.42 -11.66 5.12
CA CYS A 128 7.83 -11.17 6.43
C CYS A 128 8.25 -9.68 6.35
N LYS A 129 8.49 -9.06 7.50
CA LYS A 129 8.83 -7.62 7.61
C LYS A 129 10.00 -7.18 6.74
N ARG A 130 10.99 -8.05 6.50
CA ARG A 130 12.24 -7.71 5.79
C ARG A 130 12.37 -8.37 4.43
N CYS A 131 11.88 -9.61 4.28
CA CYS A 131 12.04 -10.42 3.09
C CYS A 131 10.78 -11.27 2.88
N ALA A 132 10.49 -11.61 1.63
CA ALA A 132 9.52 -12.64 1.30
C ALA A 132 10.27 -13.96 1.04
N TYR A 133 9.61 -15.08 1.35
CA TYR A 133 10.19 -16.42 1.24
C TYR A 133 9.28 -17.32 0.40
N ILE A 134 9.92 -18.18 -0.40
CA ILE A 134 9.25 -19.20 -1.23
C ILE A 134 10.00 -20.51 -1.17
N GLU A 135 9.29 -21.63 -1.34
CA GLU A 135 9.90 -22.96 -1.53
C GLU A 135 9.95 -23.35 -3.01
N ARG A 136 8.89 -22.99 -3.73
CA ARG A 136 8.76 -23.30 -5.15
C ARG A 136 9.66 -22.40 -5.98
N SER A 137 10.56 -22.99 -6.79
CA SER A 137 11.60 -22.26 -7.50
C SER A 137 11.63 -22.48 -9.00
N ASP A 138 10.58 -23.10 -9.58
CA ASP A 138 10.50 -23.23 -11.03
C ASP A 138 10.35 -21.86 -11.72
N PRO A 139 10.81 -21.71 -12.98
CA PRO A 139 10.85 -20.40 -13.64
C PRO A 139 9.48 -19.73 -13.80
N ALA A 140 8.39 -20.52 -13.93
CA ALA A 140 7.06 -19.97 -14.11
C ALA A 140 6.57 -19.27 -12.84
N PHE A 141 6.70 -19.92 -11.68
CA PHE A 141 6.31 -19.34 -10.40
C PHE A 141 7.24 -18.17 -10.01
N LEU A 142 8.56 -18.32 -10.19
CA LEU A 142 9.51 -17.24 -9.92
C LEU A 142 9.20 -15.97 -10.72
N ALA A 143 8.78 -16.11 -11.99
CA ALA A 143 8.41 -14.97 -12.81
C ALA A 143 7.21 -14.22 -12.21
N GLN A 144 6.22 -14.93 -11.63
CA GLN A 144 5.06 -14.32 -10.98
C GLN A 144 5.45 -13.66 -9.64
N ALA A 145 6.18 -14.37 -8.78
CA ALA A 145 6.56 -13.85 -7.47
C ALA A 145 7.42 -12.57 -7.58
N ARG A 146 8.38 -12.54 -8.51
CA ARG A 146 9.29 -11.40 -8.70
C ARG A 146 8.62 -10.12 -9.23
N LEU A 147 7.41 -10.20 -9.75
CA LEU A 147 6.65 -9.00 -10.13
C LEU A 147 6.27 -8.16 -8.90
N TYR A 148 6.05 -8.81 -7.76
CA TYR A 148 5.53 -8.17 -6.55
C TYR A 148 6.54 -8.11 -5.41
N TYR A 149 7.53 -9.01 -5.37
CA TYR A 149 8.49 -9.15 -4.28
C TYR A 149 9.91 -8.89 -4.75
N ALA A 150 10.43 -7.70 -4.43
CA ALA A 150 11.81 -7.29 -4.77
C ALA A 150 12.84 -7.95 -3.83
N ALA A 151 12.53 -8.08 -2.54
CA ALA A 151 13.30 -8.87 -1.58
C ALA A 151 12.65 -10.25 -1.46
N LEU A 152 13.21 -11.26 -2.15
CA LEU A 152 12.66 -12.60 -2.26
C LEU A 152 13.79 -13.64 -2.12
N GLU A 153 13.64 -14.53 -1.14
CA GLU A 153 14.57 -15.64 -0.88
C GLU A 153 13.88 -17.00 -1.12
N ILE A 154 14.63 -17.94 -1.66
CA ILE A 154 14.22 -19.33 -1.83
C ILE A 154 14.76 -20.12 -0.65
N VAL A 155 13.87 -20.83 0.05
CA VAL A 155 14.21 -21.68 1.20
C VAL A 155 13.78 -23.12 0.96
N ASP A 156 14.40 -24.06 1.67
CA ASP A 156 14.04 -25.48 1.58
C ASP A 156 12.73 -25.78 2.32
N ASP A 157 12.41 -24.99 3.38
CA ASP A 157 11.23 -25.19 4.22
C ASP A 157 10.75 -23.85 4.78
N LEU A 158 9.55 -23.41 4.36
CA LEU A 158 8.89 -22.20 4.87
C LEU A 158 8.57 -22.24 6.36
N MET A 159 8.57 -23.42 7.00
CA MET A 159 8.40 -23.55 8.45
C MET A 159 9.65 -23.14 9.24
N THR A 160 10.78 -22.89 8.59
CA THR A 160 12.05 -22.50 9.24
C THR A 160 12.33 -20.99 9.21
N ILE A 161 11.46 -20.20 8.54
CA ILE A 161 11.58 -18.74 8.48
C ILE A 161 11.05 -18.09 9.78
N PRO A 162 11.26 -16.79 10.03
CA PRO A 162 10.71 -16.11 11.21
C PRO A 162 9.18 -15.92 11.09
N LEU A 163 8.44 -16.96 11.48
CA LEU A 163 6.98 -17.02 11.39
C LEU A 163 6.25 -15.99 12.27
N ASP A 164 6.91 -15.44 13.27
CA ASP A 164 6.42 -14.34 14.12
C ASP A 164 6.51 -12.95 13.45
N GLU A 165 7.21 -12.85 12.33
CA GLU A 165 7.32 -11.62 11.52
C GLU A 165 6.44 -11.62 10.26
N VAL A 166 5.53 -12.59 10.10
CA VAL A 166 4.72 -12.74 8.89
C VAL A 166 3.63 -11.67 8.81
N LEU A 167 3.69 -10.84 7.77
CA LEU A 167 2.71 -9.81 7.43
C LEU A 167 1.60 -10.36 6.54
N LYS A 168 1.97 -11.28 5.63
CA LYS A 168 1.07 -11.83 4.63
C LYS A 168 1.54 -13.20 4.17
N VAL A 169 0.60 -14.12 4.00
CA VAL A 169 0.79 -15.32 3.18
C VAL A 169 -0.01 -15.14 1.89
N ALA A 170 0.70 -15.14 0.75
CA ALA A 170 0.09 -15.05 -0.56
C ALA A 170 0.19 -16.39 -1.29
N VAL A 171 -0.89 -16.83 -1.90
CA VAL A 171 -0.91 -18.06 -2.72
C VAL A 171 -1.24 -17.69 -4.16
N PHE A 172 -0.41 -18.15 -5.07
CA PHE A 172 -0.63 -18.07 -6.51
C PHE A 172 -1.16 -19.41 -7.02
N ASP A 173 -2.27 -19.40 -7.72
CA ASP A 173 -2.84 -20.55 -8.42
C ASP A 173 -2.72 -20.31 -9.92
N PHE A 174 -2.07 -21.22 -10.65
CA PHE A 174 -1.91 -21.08 -12.10
C PHE A 174 -3.24 -21.23 -12.86
N ASP A 175 -4.25 -21.81 -12.21
CA ASP A 175 -5.63 -21.85 -12.67
C ASP A 175 -6.43 -20.65 -12.09
N ASP A 176 -7.72 -20.82 -11.86
CA ASP A 176 -8.60 -19.81 -11.29
C ASP A 176 -8.67 -19.97 -9.76
N ILE A 177 -8.00 -19.10 -9.02
CA ILE A 177 -7.92 -19.20 -7.55
C ILE A 177 -9.29 -19.05 -6.88
N GLU A 178 -10.20 -18.23 -7.43
CA GLU A 178 -11.53 -17.99 -6.86
C GLU A 178 -12.40 -19.26 -6.91
N ASN A 179 -12.34 -19.97 -8.02
CA ASN A 179 -13.08 -21.23 -8.21
C ASN A 179 -12.28 -22.48 -7.82
N GLY A 180 -11.01 -22.32 -7.46
CA GLY A 180 -10.06 -23.40 -7.13
C GLY A 180 -9.71 -23.46 -5.65
N SER A 181 -8.50 -23.02 -5.34
CA SER A 181 -7.85 -23.21 -4.04
C SER A 181 -8.33 -22.26 -2.93
N SER A 182 -8.95 -21.11 -3.24
CA SER A 182 -9.27 -20.06 -2.27
C SER A 182 -10.16 -20.52 -1.11
N GLN A 183 -11.17 -21.35 -1.37
CA GLN A 183 -12.11 -21.79 -0.35
C GLN A 183 -11.42 -22.66 0.72
N ALA A 184 -10.52 -23.55 0.31
CA ALA A 184 -9.77 -24.40 1.22
C ALA A 184 -8.82 -23.57 2.09
N LEU A 185 -8.13 -22.58 1.49
CA LEU A 185 -7.23 -21.67 2.17
C LEU A 185 -7.98 -20.81 3.21
N ALA A 186 -9.12 -20.22 2.83
CA ALA A 186 -9.95 -19.43 3.75
C ALA A 186 -10.51 -20.27 4.90
N ALA A 187 -10.91 -21.51 4.65
CA ALA A 187 -11.43 -22.41 5.67
C ALA A 187 -10.35 -22.88 6.67
N ALA A 188 -9.10 -22.98 6.22
CA ALA A 188 -7.99 -23.42 7.07
C ALA A 188 -7.60 -22.38 8.13
N VAL A 189 -7.76 -21.08 7.82
CA VAL A 189 -7.34 -19.98 8.71
C VAL A 189 -8.46 -18.92 8.78
N PRO A 190 -9.60 -19.24 9.41
CA PRO A 190 -10.77 -18.34 9.43
C PRO A 190 -10.58 -17.06 10.24
N SER A 191 -9.51 -16.95 11.03
CA SER A 191 -9.16 -15.78 11.83
C SER A 191 -8.43 -14.70 11.05
N VAL A 192 -7.87 -15.02 9.88
CA VAL A 192 -7.18 -14.04 9.03
C VAL A 192 -8.14 -13.44 8.00
N GLN A 193 -7.84 -12.23 7.58
CA GLN A 193 -8.52 -11.63 6.44
C GLN A 193 -8.00 -12.21 5.14
N THR A 194 -8.90 -12.60 4.25
CA THR A 194 -8.57 -13.13 2.93
C THR A 194 -9.05 -12.18 1.85
N ALA A 195 -8.23 -11.97 0.83
CA ALA A 195 -8.58 -11.16 -0.33
C ALA A 195 -8.07 -11.83 -1.61
N VAL A 196 -8.98 -12.07 -2.56
CA VAL A 196 -8.61 -12.50 -3.91
C VAL A 196 -8.21 -11.26 -4.71
N SER A 197 -6.96 -11.27 -5.23
CA SER A 197 -6.36 -10.19 -6.00
C SER A 197 -6.18 -10.62 -7.45
N GLY A 198 -7.21 -10.40 -8.27
CA GLY A 198 -7.26 -10.85 -9.65
C GLY A 198 -7.51 -12.36 -9.81
N LEU A 199 -7.13 -12.92 -10.98
CA LEU A 199 -7.46 -14.30 -11.34
C LEU A 199 -6.66 -15.35 -10.56
N HIS A 200 -5.45 -15.01 -10.12
CA HIS A 200 -4.45 -16.00 -9.70
C HIS A 200 -3.98 -15.84 -8.25
N TRP A 201 -4.14 -14.68 -7.61
CA TRP A 201 -3.60 -14.41 -6.28
C TRP A 201 -4.66 -14.35 -5.19
N MET A 202 -4.36 -14.93 -4.05
CA MET A 202 -5.08 -14.73 -2.80
C MET A 202 -4.11 -14.35 -1.70
N ASP A 203 -4.40 -13.24 -1.04
CA ASP A 203 -3.66 -12.73 0.11
C ASP A 203 -4.37 -13.10 1.41
N MET A 204 -3.61 -13.55 2.41
CA MET A 204 -4.04 -13.80 3.78
C MET A 204 -3.25 -12.90 4.71
N THR A 205 -3.92 -11.98 5.39
CA THR A 205 -3.34 -10.94 6.23
C THR A 205 -4.01 -10.89 7.60
N SER A 206 -3.41 -10.17 8.55
CA SER A 206 -4.09 -9.85 9.81
C SER A 206 -5.42 -9.13 9.52
N PRO A 207 -6.54 -9.46 10.21
CA PRO A 207 -7.80 -8.75 10.08
C PRO A 207 -7.72 -7.30 10.59
N HIS A 208 -6.62 -6.96 11.24
CA HIS A 208 -6.34 -5.61 11.73
C HIS A 208 -5.49 -4.79 10.77
N ALA A 209 -4.82 -5.43 9.78
CA ALA A 209 -3.99 -4.74 8.82
C ALA A 209 -4.83 -3.82 7.94
N SER A 210 -4.54 -2.51 8.00
CA SER A 210 -5.19 -1.52 7.15
C SER A 210 -4.34 -0.27 7.01
N LYS A 211 -4.49 0.43 5.88
CA LYS A 211 -3.78 1.69 5.62
C LYS A 211 -4.16 2.77 6.63
N GLY A 212 -5.43 2.82 7.08
CA GLY A 212 -5.91 3.78 8.07
C GLY A 212 -5.27 3.56 9.44
N ARG A 213 -5.15 2.32 9.91
CA ARG A 213 -4.43 2.03 11.17
C ARG A 213 -2.96 2.42 11.10
N ALA A 214 -2.30 2.12 10.00
CA ALA A 214 -0.92 2.56 9.77
C ALA A 214 -0.81 4.09 9.75
N LEU A 215 -1.77 4.80 9.11
CA LEU A 215 -1.84 6.26 9.15
C LEU A 215 -1.98 6.79 10.58
N VAL A 216 -2.87 6.22 11.39
CA VAL A 216 -3.03 6.62 12.82
C VAL A 216 -1.72 6.44 13.58
N ALA A 217 -0.97 5.36 13.34
CA ALA A 217 0.33 5.16 13.95
C ALA A 217 1.36 6.21 13.51
N LEU A 218 1.37 6.60 12.23
CA LEU A 218 2.22 7.70 11.74
C LEU A 218 1.83 9.04 12.37
N GLN A 219 0.53 9.35 12.45
CA GLN A 219 0.04 10.57 13.10
C GLN A 219 0.48 10.64 14.56
N ALA A 220 0.33 9.54 15.31
CA ALA A 220 0.78 9.45 16.70
C ALA A 220 2.30 9.63 16.82
N ARG A 221 3.08 8.99 15.94
CA ARG A 221 4.56 9.05 15.95
C ARG A 221 5.10 10.46 15.71
N PHE A 222 4.45 11.22 14.82
CA PHE A 222 4.89 12.58 14.44
C PHE A 222 4.12 13.70 15.13
N GLY A 223 3.13 13.40 15.97
CA GLY A 223 2.29 14.40 16.64
C GLY A 223 1.48 15.23 15.65
N ILE A 224 0.87 14.55 14.64
CA ILE A 224 0.08 15.16 13.56
C ILE A 224 -1.38 14.78 13.76
N LEU A 225 -2.27 15.74 13.51
CA LEU A 225 -3.71 15.56 13.70
C LEU A 225 -4.42 15.28 12.36
N PRO A 226 -5.65 14.72 12.37
CA PRO A 226 -6.44 14.49 11.16
C PRO A 226 -6.64 15.75 10.29
N GLU A 227 -6.89 16.91 10.90
CA GLU A 227 -7.03 18.20 10.22
C GLU A 227 -5.73 18.73 9.57
N GLN A 228 -4.59 18.12 9.90
CA GLN A 228 -3.27 18.41 9.35
C GLN A 228 -2.82 17.39 8.32
N THR A 229 -3.69 16.44 7.99
CA THR A 229 -3.40 15.29 7.14
C THR A 229 -4.22 15.35 5.85
N ALA A 230 -3.55 15.18 4.72
CA ALA A 230 -4.19 14.94 3.43
C ALA A 230 -3.96 13.50 2.97
N VAL A 231 -5.00 12.85 2.44
CA VAL A 231 -4.93 11.49 1.89
C VAL A 231 -5.44 11.46 0.46
N PHE A 232 -4.81 10.63 -0.37
CA PHE A 232 -5.19 10.38 -1.76
C PHE A 232 -5.34 8.89 -1.98
N GLY A 233 -6.41 8.49 -2.67
CA GLY A 233 -6.68 7.10 -2.99
C GLY A 233 -7.68 6.96 -4.13
N ASP A 234 -7.78 5.75 -4.68
CA ASP A 234 -8.67 5.46 -5.79
C ASP A 234 -9.51 4.19 -5.60
N TYR A 235 -9.11 3.27 -4.71
CA TYR A 235 -9.81 2.00 -4.57
C TYR A 235 -10.21 1.68 -3.12
N LEU A 236 -11.05 0.64 -2.94
CA LEU A 236 -11.71 0.33 -1.66
C LEU A 236 -10.76 -0.01 -0.50
N ASN A 237 -9.54 -0.44 -0.78
CA ASN A 237 -8.50 -0.66 0.23
C ASN A 237 -7.91 0.64 0.82
N ASP A 238 -8.33 1.80 0.28
CA ASP A 238 -7.98 3.13 0.82
C ASP A 238 -9.08 3.71 1.70
N LEU A 239 -10.23 3.05 1.79
CA LEU A 239 -11.44 3.63 2.38
C LEU A 239 -11.22 4.11 3.83
N ASP A 240 -10.47 3.36 4.62
CA ASP A 240 -10.19 3.69 6.01
C ASP A 240 -9.19 4.86 6.19
N LEU A 241 -8.40 5.22 5.16
CA LEU A 241 -7.59 6.45 5.21
C LEU A 241 -8.46 7.70 5.41
N TYR A 242 -9.64 7.73 4.77
CA TYR A 242 -10.55 8.88 4.81
C TYR A 242 -11.22 9.08 6.16
N GLU A 243 -11.24 8.06 7.02
CA GLU A 243 -11.75 8.16 8.39
C GLU A 243 -10.79 8.90 9.34
N HIS A 244 -9.53 9.04 8.93
CA HIS A 244 -8.44 9.57 9.75
C HIS A 244 -7.77 10.83 9.17
N ALA A 245 -8.39 11.47 8.16
CA ALA A 245 -7.87 12.67 7.54
C ALA A 245 -9.00 13.60 7.06
N ASP A 246 -8.96 14.87 7.46
CA ASP A 246 -9.98 15.85 7.05
C ASP A 246 -9.82 16.28 5.58
N LEU A 247 -8.61 16.14 5.02
CA LEU A 247 -8.31 16.48 3.63
C LEU A 247 -8.25 15.22 2.77
N GLY A 248 -9.38 14.51 2.66
CA GLY A 248 -9.52 13.30 1.85
C GLY A 248 -9.82 13.61 0.38
N PHE A 249 -8.94 13.19 -0.53
CA PHE A 249 -9.06 13.39 -1.98
C PHE A 249 -9.30 12.06 -2.70
N ALA A 250 -10.45 11.89 -3.34
CA ALA A 250 -10.67 10.83 -4.31
C ALA A 250 -10.07 11.23 -5.66
N MET A 251 -9.31 10.33 -6.28
CA MET A 251 -8.91 10.53 -7.67
C MET A 251 -10.14 10.54 -8.59
N SER A 252 -10.12 11.29 -9.69
CA SER A 252 -11.25 11.33 -10.63
C SER A 252 -11.53 9.97 -11.29
N ASN A 253 -10.50 9.10 -11.39
CA ASN A 253 -10.60 7.70 -11.81
C ASN A 253 -11.02 6.74 -10.69
N ALA A 254 -11.27 7.24 -9.46
CA ALA A 254 -11.52 6.39 -8.30
C ALA A 254 -12.87 5.63 -8.37
N HIS A 255 -12.90 4.51 -7.65
CA HIS A 255 -14.11 3.74 -7.41
C HIS A 255 -15.21 4.62 -6.80
N PRO A 256 -16.51 4.43 -7.17
CA PRO A 256 -17.62 5.24 -6.63
C PRO A 256 -17.68 5.29 -5.10
N GLY A 257 -17.31 4.19 -4.40
CA GLY A 257 -17.26 4.15 -2.93
C GLY A 257 -16.23 5.13 -2.34
N ILE A 258 -15.07 5.28 -2.98
CA ILE A 258 -14.04 6.25 -2.56
C ILE A 258 -14.53 7.68 -2.81
N ARG A 259 -15.11 7.94 -3.98
CA ARG A 259 -15.70 9.27 -4.28
C ARG A 259 -16.81 9.68 -3.33
N ALA A 260 -17.54 8.71 -2.76
CA ALA A 260 -18.58 8.97 -1.77
C ALA A 260 -18.02 9.25 -0.37
N ALA A 261 -16.84 8.71 -0.03
CA ALA A 261 -16.17 8.88 1.26
C ALA A 261 -15.29 10.13 1.33
N ALA A 262 -14.74 10.55 0.19
CA ALA A 262 -13.80 11.68 0.11
C ALA A 262 -14.52 13.04 0.21
N ALA A 263 -13.90 13.99 0.92
CA ALA A 263 -14.38 15.39 0.98
C ALA A 263 -14.09 16.17 -0.32
N PHE A 264 -13.05 15.76 -1.06
CA PHE A 264 -12.53 16.48 -2.24
C PHE A 264 -12.26 15.51 -3.39
N THR A 265 -12.08 16.05 -4.59
CA THR A 265 -11.68 15.30 -5.78
C THR A 265 -10.34 15.82 -6.29
N ALA A 266 -9.47 14.92 -6.76
CA ALA A 266 -8.24 15.24 -7.45
C ALA A 266 -8.33 14.82 -8.93
N PRO A 267 -7.59 15.43 -9.86
CA PRO A 267 -7.47 14.96 -11.24
C PRO A 267 -7.01 13.49 -11.32
N ALA A 268 -7.19 12.84 -12.47
CA ALA A 268 -6.79 11.45 -12.64
C ALA A 268 -5.27 11.24 -12.42
N ASN A 269 -4.89 10.02 -12.06
CA ASN A 269 -3.48 9.63 -11.93
C ASN A 269 -2.69 9.84 -13.23
N THR A 270 -3.32 9.64 -14.40
CA THR A 270 -2.72 9.88 -15.73
C THR A 270 -2.49 11.37 -16.05
N GLU A 271 -2.97 12.29 -15.19
CA GLU A 271 -2.85 13.74 -15.32
C GLU A 271 -1.94 14.34 -14.23
N ASP A 272 -1.10 13.55 -13.58
CA ASP A 272 -0.31 13.93 -12.40
C ASP A 272 -1.20 14.50 -11.26
N GLY A 273 -2.40 13.93 -11.08
CA GLY A 273 -3.45 14.51 -10.22
C GLY A 273 -3.01 14.75 -8.79
N VAL A 274 -2.30 13.81 -8.16
CA VAL A 274 -1.73 13.96 -6.81
C VAL A 274 -0.78 15.15 -6.77
N LEU A 275 0.19 15.21 -7.70
CA LEU A 275 1.20 16.28 -7.69
C LEU A 275 0.58 17.67 -7.91
N ARG A 276 -0.37 17.77 -8.83
CA ARG A 276 -1.09 19.02 -9.10
C ARG A 276 -1.84 19.51 -7.86
N MET A 277 -2.50 18.60 -7.15
CA MET A 277 -3.22 18.93 -5.93
C MET A 277 -2.26 19.26 -4.78
N VAL A 278 -1.17 18.52 -4.61
CA VAL A 278 -0.13 18.81 -3.62
C VAL A 278 0.45 20.21 -3.84
N GLU A 279 0.72 20.62 -5.08
CA GLU A 279 1.18 21.98 -5.39
C GLU A 279 0.18 23.06 -5.00
N GLU A 280 -1.13 22.79 -5.10
CA GLU A 280 -2.17 23.70 -4.62
C GLU A 280 -2.22 23.75 -3.09
N LEU A 281 -2.12 22.60 -2.42
CA LEU A 281 -2.06 22.52 -0.97
C LEU A 281 -0.84 23.26 -0.41
N LEU A 282 0.34 23.13 -1.05
CA LEU A 282 1.54 23.89 -0.69
C LEU A 282 1.35 25.41 -0.80
N ARG A 283 0.56 25.87 -1.79
CA ARG A 283 0.26 27.32 -1.91
C ARG A 283 -0.63 27.85 -0.78
N ARG A 284 -1.51 26.99 -0.25
CA ARG A 284 -2.46 27.30 0.84
C ARG A 284 -1.92 26.95 2.21
N SER A 285 -0.81 26.23 2.28
CA SER A 285 -0.20 25.85 3.55
C SER A 285 0.38 27.07 4.25
N ARG A 286 0.12 27.17 5.55
CA ARG A 286 0.72 28.19 6.42
C ARG A 286 2.25 28.06 6.39
N ARG A 287 2.94 29.17 6.12
CA ARG A 287 4.38 29.20 6.31
C ARG A 287 4.67 29.10 7.81
N ARG A 288 5.60 28.23 8.14
CA ARG A 288 6.15 28.15 9.50
C ARG A 288 7.44 28.94 9.52
N ASP A 289 7.51 29.92 10.43
CA ASP A 289 8.70 30.71 10.70
C ASP A 289 9.74 29.88 11.46
#